data_1c7c06a189be48b4ece55a486fd70646
#
_entry.id   1c7c06a189be48b4ece55a486fd70646
#
_cell.length_a   1.000
_cell.length_b   1.000
_cell.length_c   1.000
_cell.angle_alpha   90.00
_cell.angle_beta   90.00
_cell.angle_gamma   90.00
#
_symmetry.space_group_name_H-M   'P 1'
#
loop_
_entity.id
_entity.type
_entity.pdbx_description
1 polymer ?
#
loop_
_entity_poly.entity_id
_entity_poly.type
_entity_poly.pdbx_seq_one_letter_code
_entity_poly.pdbx_strand_id
1 'polypeptide(L)'
;SESLHNLEIPCHLLDIENLIEPENLSAKQGDVLLLEMKDPETFLRKESEWFGNLKRLRVPVIIFATCLPDIEVWPGGLTYWVSNIKTPDSSSDISGIEGGVILSSADRQIAELTEIRKRSGPILSARNAAVFLEFLRENKIDLKHISVLSGIENRQNISSTESLISQRLCEWENASSGFLFPSGMSAIFAVLNLLRKKGKPQVIVIGLLYSESYTLLMDSGLSSNWEAIFLGLGELDRLPEILSDKTAMIITETITNPLGEVPDLEKIGNIANSFGVPFVVDSTLASPANCQPMDYGVDYVIHSTTKYLSGSNDHGGGVVLVKSNEDALALQNFQKDWGLTISPLESVVLLECMQDFEERMERFNTNGTAIAKFLSEHSAVAHVYHASLPSHSSFSTAKKQLSGIGGVVSFTLKDESEEGLQNFHDKDFSAILKAPTLGSNQTLICPYPMLTHYFDTDQVLEKIKLPRHLIRIAAGCEKDLAPILVDLNGALLRTIR
;
A
#
# COMPACT_ATOMS: atom_id res chain seq x y z
N SER A 1 4.20 29.08 -19.21
CA SER A 1 5.30 30.01 -18.88
C SER A 1 4.84 31.14 -17.98
N GLU A 2 3.68 31.79 -18.22
CA GLU A 2 3.17 32.90 -17.39
C GLU A 2 2.83 32.48 -15.93
N SER A 3 2.36 31.28 -15.71
CA SER A 3 2.01 30.81 -14.34
C SER A 3 3.21 30.54 -13.46
N LEU A 4 4.34 30.13 -14.03
CA LEU A 4 5.59 29.94 -13.30
C LEU A 4 6.36 31.26 -13.12
N HIS A 5 6.11 32.24 -14.02
CA HIS A 5 6.62 33.61 -13.85
C HIS A 5 6.06 34.27 -12.57
N ASN A 6 4.79 33.97 -12.21
CA ASN A 6 4.18 34.48 -10.99
C ASN A 6 4.76 33.87 -9.70
N LEU A 7 5.57 32.81 -9.82
CA LEU A 7 6.29 32.19 -8.71
C LEU A 7 7.77 32.62 -8.63
N GLU A 8 8.18 33.60 -9.47
CA GLU A 8 9.57 34.06 -9.61
C GLU A 8 10.57 32.95 -9.98
N ILE A 9 10.08 31.80 -10.51
CA ILE A 9 10.90 30.70 -10.96
C ILE A 9 11.16 30.87 -12.44
N PRO A 10 12.40 31.08 -12.89
CA PRO A 10 12.72 31.15 -14.33
C PRO A 10 12.38 29.82 -15.00
N CYS A 11 11.51 29.85 -16.00
CA CYS A 11 11.12 28.67 -16.75
C CYS A 11 11.20 28.93 -18.25
N HIS A 12 11.64 27.91 -18.98
CA HIS A 12 11.76 27.93 -20.42
C HIS A 12 10.87 26.85 -21.01
N LEU A 13 9.87 27.23 -21.80
CA LEU A 13 9.05 26.30 -22.58
C LEU A 13 9.74 26.05 -23.91
N LEU A 14 10.07 24.82 -24.19
CA LEU A 14 10.76 24.40 -25.41
C LEU A 14 9.99 23.26 -26.08
N ASP A 15 9.80 23.37 -27.37
CA ASP A 15 9.24 22.33 -28.21
C ASP A 15 10.33 21.30 -28.53
N ILE A 16 10.17 20.07 -28.05
CA ILE A 16 11.16 19.00 -28.21
C ILE A 16 11.45 18.70 -29.69
N GLU A 17 10.44 18.81 -30.55
CA GLU A 17 10.58 18.47 -31.98
C GLU A 17 11.41 19.51 -32.74
N ASN A 18 11.40 20.74 -32.27
CA ASN A 18 12.12 21.87 -32.87
C ASN A 18 13.49 22.13 -32.26
N LEU A 19 13.86 21.41 -31.21
CA LEU A 19 15.20 21.47 -30.61
C LEU A 19 16.20 20.68 -31.48
N ILE A 20 16.76 21.37 -32.46
CA ILE A 20 17.65 20.79 -33.46
C ILE A 20 19.01 20.40 -32.87
N GLU A 21 19.45 21.04 -31.77
CA GLU A 21 20.71 20.71 -31.10
C GLU A 21 20.62 20.91 -29.58
N PRO A 22 20.57 19.80 -28.80
CA PRO A 22 20.52 19.84 -27.32
C PRO A 22 21.73 20.55 -26.69
N GLU A 23 22.82 20.71 -27.42
CA GLU A 23 24.05 21.36 -26.95
C GLU A 23 23.87 22.86 -26.67
N ASN A 24 22.83 23.48 -27.24
CA ASN A 24 22.54 24.90 -27.07
C ASN A 24 21.59 25.23 -25.90
N LEU A 25 21.15 24.22 -25.16
CA LEU A 25 20.33 24.42 -23.96
C LEU A 25 21.20 24.94 -22.81
N SER A 26 20.99 26.18 -22.41
CA SER A 26 21.60 26.75 -21.21
C SER A 26 20.52 27.00 -20.16
N ALA A 27 20.61 26.33 -19.05
CA ALA A 27 19.76 26.58 -17.87
C ALA A 27 20.63 26.85 -16.65
N LYS A 28 20.23 27.80 -15.81
CA LYS A 28 20.93 28.14 -14.57
C LYS A 28 20.38 27.34 -13.40
N GLN A 29 21.16 27.20 -12.34
CA GLN A 29 20.67 26.57 -11.12
C GLN A 29 19.47 27.38 -10.57
N GLY A 30 18.32 26.74 -10.42
CA GLY A 30 17.06 27.38 -10.04
C GLY A 30 16.04 27.48 -11.18
N ASP A 31 16.46 27.28 -12.45
CA ASP A 31 15.54 27.24 -13.58
C ASP A 31 14.77 25.91 -13.63
N VAL A 32 13.57 25.92 -14.19
CA VAL A 32 12.78 24.72 -14.53
C VAL A 32 12.62 24.66 -16.05
N LEU A 33 12.99 23.53 -16.64
CA LEU A 33 12.86 23.32 -18.05
C LEU A 33 11.53 22.63 -18.36
N LEU A 34 10.69 23.26 -19.19
CA LEU A 34 9.43 22.70 -19.65
C LEU A 34 9.59 22.24 -21.10
N LEU A 35 9.40 20.96 -21.35
CA LEU A 35 9.50 20.37 -22.68
C LEU A 35 8.13 19.89 -23.14
N GLU A 36 7.71 20.31 -24.33
CA GLU A 36 6.49 19.82 -24.98
C GLU A 36 6.85 18.72 -25.97
N MET A 37 6.22 17.57 -25.84
CA MET A 37 6.37 16.43 -26.74
C MET A 37 5.08 16.23 -27.53
N LYS A 38 5.14 16.45 -28.83
CA LYS A 38 3.99 16.30 -29.75
C LYS A 38 3.99 14.95 -30.47
N ASP A 39 5.16 14.38 -30.72
CA ASP A 39 5.34 13.08 -31.37
C ASP A 39 6.20 12.13 -30.52
N PRO A 40 5.56 11.18 -29.82
CA PRO A 40 6.26 10.20 -28.98
C PRO A 40 7.22 9.29 -29.74
N GLU A 41 6.95 8.98 -31.01
CA GLU A 41 7.82 8.11 -31.81
C GLU A 41 9.16 8.77 -32.13
N THR A 42 9.14 10.08 -32.40
CA THR A 42 10.39 10.84 -32.62
C THR A 42 11.18 10.97 -31.32
N PHE A 43 10.50 11.14 -30.18
CA PHE A 43 11.15 11.13 -28.87
C PHE A 43 11.83 9.79 -28.58
N LEU A 44 11.13 8.67 -28.72
CA LEU A 44 11.67 7.32 -28.47
C LEU A 44 12.88 6.99 -29.35
N ARG A 45 12.91 7.48 -30.59
CA ARG A 45 14.08 7.29 -31.49
C ARG A 45 15.33 8.06 -31.06
N LYS A 46 15.17 9.18 -30.37
CA LYS A 46 16.26 10.07 -29.92
C LYS A 46 16.53 10.01 -28.42
N GLU A 47 15.83 9.15 -27.69
CA GLU A 47 15.79 9.09 -26.23
C GLU A 47 17.18 9.08 -25.59
N SER A 48 18.08 8.20 -26.05
CA SER A 48 19.41 8.04 -25.43
C SER A 48 20.32 9.27 -25.61
N GLU A 49 20.19 9.96 -26.75
CA GLU A 49 20.94 11.17 -27.03
C GLU A 49 20.43 12.36 -26.23
N TRP A 50 19.10 12.50 -26.15
CA TRP A 50 18.43 13.52 -25.40
C TRP A 50 18.68 13.45 -23.89
N PHE A 51 18.52 12.28 -23.30
CA PHE A 51 18.78 12.07 -21.87
C PHE A 51 20.24 12.32 -21.50
N GLY A 52 21.18 11.99 -22.37
CA GLY A 52 22.59 12.31 -22.18
C GLY A 52 22.84 13.81 -22.01
N ASN A 53 22.13 14.64 -22.77
CA ASN A 53 22.28 16.09 -22.76
C ASN A 53 21.49 16.77 -21.63
N LEU A 54 20.27 16.33 -21.33
CA LEU A 54 19.48 16.82 -20.20
C LEU A 54 20.16 16.53 -18.84
N LYS A 55 20.88 15.43 -18.73
CA LYS A 55 21.72 15.10 -17.56
C LYS A 55 22.75 16.17 -17.22
N ARG A 56 23.27 16.87 -18.21
CA ARG A 56 24.31 17.91 -18.03
C ARG A 56 23.77 19.17 -17.40
N LEU A 57 22.45 19.45 -17.57
CA LEU A 57 21.86 20.71 -17.15
C LEU A 57 21.65 20.83 -15.64
N ARG A 58 21.57 19.73 -14.90
CA ARG A 58 21.36 19.68 -13.43
C ARG A 58 20.17 20.52 -12.92
N VAL A 59 19.13 20.68 -13.76
CA VAL A 59 17.91 21.42 -13.45
C VAL A 59 16.70 20.48 -13.56
N PRO A 60 15.62 20.74 -12.82
CA PRO A 60 14.37 20.01 -12.99
C PRO A 60 13.85 20.14 -14.42
N VAL A 61 13.50 19.01 -15.04
CA VAL A 61 12.94 18.97 -16.39
C VAL A 61 11.54 18.39 -16.28
N ILE A 62 10.56 19.12 -16.83
CA ILE A 62 9.17 18.69 -16.90
C ILE A 62 8.83 18.50 -18.38
N ILE A 63 8.40 17.30 -18.76
CA ILE A 63 8.01 16.98 -20.14
C ILE A 63 6.49 16.87 -20.21
N PHE A 64 5.90 17.55 -21.16
CA PHE A 64 4.49 17.46 -21.49
C PHE A 64 4.34 16.65 -22.78
N ALA A 65 3.51 15.61 -22.75
CA ALA A 65 3.13 14.88 -23.95
C ALA A 65 1.69 15.22 -24.34
N THR A 66 1.52 15.72 -25.55
CA THR A 66 0.18 16.00 -26.12
C THR A 66 -0.48 14.78 -26.74
N CYS A 67 0.30 13.72 -27.00
CA CYS A 67 -0.17 12.41 -27.42
C CYS A 67 0.75 11.33 -26.83
N LEU A 68 0.20 10.42 -26.05
CA LEU A 68 0.91 9.24 -25.56
C LEU A 68 0.34 8.00 -26.26
N PRO A 69 1.17 7.14 -26.86
CA PRO A 69 0.76 5.80 -27.24
C PRO A 69 0.52 4.95 -25.99
N ASP A 70 -0.20 3.86 -26.11
CA ASP A 70 -0.53 2.95 -25.01
C ASP A 70 0.70 2.65 -24.13
N ILE A 71 0.55 2.92 -22.82
CA ILE A 71 1.66 3.06 -21.85
C ILE A 71 2.19 1.71 -21.33
N GLU A 72 2.00 0.63 -22.02
CA GLU A 72 2.46 -0.67 -21.51
C GLU A 72 3.98 -0.84 -21.46
N VAL A 73 4.77 -0.02 -22.12
CA VAL A 73 6.23 -0.25 -22.17
C VAL A 73 7.02 1.05 -22.22
N TRP A 74 7.35 1.63 -21.07
CA TRP A 74 8.43 2.61 -20.98
C TRP A 74 9.68 1.96 -20.33
N PRO A 75 10.71 1.63 -21.09
CA PRO A 75 11.97 1.17 -20.50
C PRO A 75 12.66 2.37 -19.87
N GLY A 76 12.79 2.39 -18.56
CA GLY A 76 13.61 3.38 -17.91
C GLY A 76 12.97 4.22 -16.82
N GLY A 77 11.83 3.81 -16.26
CA GLY A 77 11.33 4.30 -14.97
C GLY A 77 11.28 5.82 -14.82
N LEU A 78 10.37 6.47 -15.52
CA LEU A 78 10.10 7.90 -15.36
C LEU A 78 9.13 8.15 -14.20
N THR A 79 9.50 9.02 -13.27
CA THR A 79 8.62 9.48 -12.18
C THR A 79 8.44 10.99 -12.33
N TYR A 80 7.18 11.47 -12.33
CA TYR A 80 6.86 12.85 -12.67
C TYR A 80 6.23 13.63 -11.53
N TRP A 81 6.48 14.93 -11.46
CA TRP A 81 5.85 15.86 -10.53
C TRP A 81 5.29 17.07 -11.25
N VAL A 82 4.01 17.41 -11.07
CA VAL A 82 3.39 18.62 -11.63
C VAL A 82 2.62 19.35 -10.54
N SER A 83 2.97 20.58 -10.23
CA SER A 83 2.18 21.46 -9.38
C SER A 83 1.74 22.69 -10.16
N ASN A 84 0.44 23.04 -10.13
CA ASN A 84 -0.16 24.27 -10.63
C ASN A 84 0.05 24.59 -12.12
N ILE A 85 -0.73 23.97 -13.01
CA ILE A 85 -0.75 24.32 -14.44
C ILE A 85 -1.95 25.22 -14.74
N LYS A 86 -1.70 26.41 -15.33
CA LYS A 86 -2.72 27.20 -16.03
C LYS A 86 -2.63 26.90 -17.51
N THR A 87 -3.74 26.54 -18.16
CA THR A 87 -3.79 26.45 -19.61
C THR A 87 -3.97 27.83 -20.21
N PRO A 88 -3.35 28.16 -21.40
CA PRO A 88 -3.36 29.50 -21.96
C PRO A 88 -4.73 30.08 -22.31
N ASP A 89 -5.75 29.22 -22.47
CA ASP A 89 -7.08 29.62 -22.99
C ASP A 89 -8.24 29.45 -21.99
N SER A 90 -7.99 29.08 -20.76
CA SER A 90 -9.05 28.95 -19.75
C SER A 90 -8.90 29.98 -18.65
N SER A 91 -9.93 30.82 -18.48
CA SER A 91 -10.07 31.72 -17.33
C SER A 91 -10.28 30.99 -15.99
N SER A 92 -10.13 29.66 -15.95
CA SER A 92 -10.27 28.82 -14.78
C SER A 92 -8.90 28.43 -14.26
N ASP A 93 -8.60 28.85 -13.03
CA ASP A 93 -7.45 28.38 -12.25
C ASP A 93 -7.59 26.88 -11.98
N ILE A 94 -6.69 26.07 -12.51
CA ILE A 94 -6.51 24.69 -12.09
C ILE A 94 -5.62 24.72 -10.82
N SER A 95 -6.00 25.53 -9.85
CA SER A 95 -5.37 25.56 -8.55
C SER A 95 -5.91 24.39 -7.74
N GLY A 96 -5.14 23.32 -7.61
CA GLY A 96 -5.50 22.19 -6.75
C GLY A 96 -5.17 20.80 -7.28
N ILE A 97 -4.61 20.66 -8.48
CA ILE A 97 -4.04 19.38 -8.90
C ILE A 97 -2.60 19.33 -8.38
N GLU A 98 -2.41 18.76 -7.21
CA GLU A 98 -1.10 18.33 -6.74
C GLU A 98 -0.86 16.93 -7.29
N GLY A 99 -0.20 16.85 -8.40
CA GLY A 99 0.27 15.60 -8.97
C GLY A 99 1.65 15.83 -9.56
N GLY A 100 2.53 14.87 -9.47
CA GLY A 100 3.84 15.14 -9.94
C GLY A 100 4.53 13.97 -10.63
N VAL A 101 5.48 14.31 -11.52
CA VAL A 101 6.31 13.38 -12.26
C VAL A 101 7.74 13.86 -12.17
N ILE A 102 8.63 13.12 -11.52
CA ILE A 102 10.07 13.38 -11.49
C ILE A 102 10.78 12.48 -12.50
N LEU A 103 11.48 13.09 -13.43
CA LEU A 103 12.47 12.42 -14.27
C LEU A 103 13.81 12.40 -13.55
N SER A 104 14.26 11.24 -13.12
CA SER A 104 15.63 11.05 -12.66
C SER A 104 16.46 10.45 -13.75
N SER A 105 17.62 11.04 -13.98
CA SER A 105 18.49 10.74 -15.12
C SER A 105 19.62 9.74 -14.81
N ALA A 106 19.64 9.11 -13.64
CA ALA A 106 20.70 8.16 -13.27
C ALA A 106 20.06 6.85 -12.79
N ASP A 107 20.38 5.73 -13.43
CA ASP A 107 19.84 4.41 -13.12
C ASP A 107 19.96 4.02 -11.63
N ARG A 108 21.04 4.45 -10.98
CA ARG A 108 21.25 4.21 -9.55
C ARG A 108 20.32 5.06 -8.67
N GLN A 109 20.10 6.31 -9.05
CA GLN A 109 19.16 7.19 -8.33
C GLN A 109 17.70 6.79 -8.56
N ILE A 110 17.37 6.23 -9.72
CA ILE A 110 16.03 5.68 -10.00
C ILE A 110 15.77 4.46 -9.12
N ALA A 111 16.73 3.57 -8.97
CA ALA A 111 16.61 2.41 -8.09
C ALA A 111 16.45 2.85 -6.62
N GLU A 112 17.26 3.80 -6.15
CA GLU A 112 17.17 4.35 -4.80
C GLU A 112 15.83 5.09 -4.56
N LEU A 113 15.37 5.91 -5.51
CA LEU A 113 14.07 6.59 -5.43
C LEU A 113 12.91 5.60 -5.51
N THR A 114 13.03 4.54 -6.30
CA THR A 114 12.03 3.48 -6.37
C THR A 114 11.95 2.73 -5.04
N GLU A 115 13.08 2.45 -4.41
CA GLU A 115 13.14 1.82 -3.09
C GLU A 115 12.62 2.75 -1.99
N ILE A 116 13.00 4.03 -2.01
CA ILE A 116 12.45 5.04 -1.10
C ILE A 116 10.92 5.15 -1.29
N ARG A 117 10.45 5.18 -2.54
CA ARG A 117 9.01 5.22 -2.86
C ARG A 117 8.26 4.00 -2.33
N LYS A 118 8.77 2.79 -2.54
CA LYS A 118 8.17 1.55 -2.02
C LYS A 118 8.05 1.56 -0.50
N ARG A 119 9.03 2.16 0.19
CA ARG A 119 9.16 2.10 1.65
C ARG A 119 8.59 3.31 2.38
N SER A 120 8.59 4.50 1.77
CA SER A 120 8.07 5.74 2.36
C SER A 120 6.68 6.15 1.86
N GLY A 121 6.22 5.53 0.77
CA GLY A 121 4.84 5.55 0.32
C GLY A 121 4.30 6.74 -0.46
N PRO A 122 5.06 7.72 -0.99
CA PRO A 122 4.48 8.66 -1.94
C PRO A 122 4.27 7.96 -3.29
N ILE A 123 3.06 7.47 -3.53
CA ILE A 123 2.65 6.84 -4.78
C ILE A 123 1.53 7.67 -5.39
N LEU A 124 1.67 8.05 -6.67
CA LEU A 124 0.50 8.43 -7.46
C LEU A 124 -0.40 7.19 -7.57
N SER A 125 -1.64 7.31 -7.13
CA SER A 125 -2.60 6.23 -7.36
C SER A 125 -2.83 6.03 -8.85
N ALA A 126 -3.25 4.83 -9.23
CA ALA A 126 -3.62 4.53 -10.61
C ALA A 126 -4.71 5.51 -11.13
N ARG A 127 -5.58 5.99 -10.25
CA ARG A 127 -6.63 6.96 -10.57
C ARG A 127 -6.05 8.37 -10.82
N ASN A 128 -5.12 8.83 -10.00
CA ASN A 128 -4.43 10.09 -10.23
C ASN A 128 -3.62 10.06 -11.54
N ALA A 129 -3.00 8.92 -11.83
CA ALA A 129 -2.33 8.70 -13.11
C ALA A 129 -3.33 8.69 -14.28
N ALA A 130 -4.49 8.06 -14.15
CA ALA A 130 -5.53 8.03 -15.17
C ALA A 130 -6.12 9.43 -15.42
N VAL A 131 -6.43 10.19 -14.37
CA VAL A 131 -6.92 11.57 -14.48
C VAL A 131 -5.87 12.46 -15.16
N PHE A 132 -4.61 12.30 -14.81
CA PHE A 132 -3.51 13.02 -15.43
C PHE A 132 -3.33 12.65 -16.91
N LEU A 133 -3.43 11.36 -17.26
CA LEU A 133 -3.36 10.87 -18.63
C LEU A 133 -4.54 11.35 -19.49
N GLU A 134 -5.73 11.38 -18.92
CA GLU A 134 -6.92 11.93 -19.59
C GLU A 134 -6.76 13.43 -19.84
N PHE A 135 -6.22 14.18 -18.88
CA PHE A 135 -5.84 15.57 -19.03
C PHE A 135 -4.82 15.76 -20.16
N LEU A 136 -3.78 14.95 -20.21
CA LEU A 136 -2.77 15.00 -21.26
C LEU A 136 -3.34 14.64 -22.65
N ARG A 137 -4.26 13.66 -22.75
CA ARG A 137 -4.86 13.22 -24.00
C ARG A 137 -5.78 14.27 -24.63
N GLU A 138 -6.53 14.99 -23.83
CA GLU A 138 -7.65 15.76 -24.35
C GLU A 138 -7.35 17.23 -24.54
N ASN A 139 -6.27 17.81 -23.97
CA ASN A 139 -5.98 19.24 -23.97
C ASN A 139 -7.20 20.16 -23.71
N LYS A 140 -8.32 19.54 -23.31
CA LYS A 140 -9.62 20.15 -23.03
C LYS A 140 -10.31 19.36 -21.93
N ILE A 141 -9.79 19.39 -20.69
CA ILE A 141 -10.57 18.88 -19.59
C ILE A 141 -11.64 19.92 -19.26
N ASP A 142 -12.86 19.62 -19.65
CA ASP A 142 -14.01 20.23 -19.00
C ASP A 142 -14.16 19.55 -17.63
N LEU A 143 -13.54 20.16 -16.62
CA LEU A 143 -13.55 19.69 -15.22
C LEU A 143 -14.97 19.49 -14.67
N LYS A 144 -15.98 20.08 -15.34
CA LYS A 144 -17.40 19.90 -14.98
C LYS A 144 -17.94 18.50 -15.24
N HIS A 145 -17.29 17.71 -16.10
CA HIS A 145 -17.69 16.33 -16.38
C HIS A 145 -17.01 15.29 -15.48
N ILE A 146 -15.99 15.66 -14.72
CA ILE A 146 -15.40 14.79 -13.72
C ILE A 146 -16.06 15.11 -12.38
N SER A 147 -17.16 14.42 -12.08
CA SER A 147 -17.96 14.63 -10.84
C SER A 147 -17.14 14.53 -9.56
N VAL A 148 -16.03 13.79 -9.60
CA VAL A 148 -15.06 13.64 -8.50
C VAL A 148 -14.24 14.93 -8.31
N LEU A 149 -13.93 15.67 -9.39
CA LEU A 149 -13.15 16.90 -9.30
C LEU A 149 -14.00 18.13 -8.96
N SER A 150 -15.31 18.10 -9.20
CA SER A 150 -16.21 19.20 -8.82
C SER A 150 -16.32 19.37 -7.28
N GLY A 151 -15.97 18.35 -6.50
CA GLY A 151 -15.83 18.45 -5.05
C GLY A 151 -14.53 19.13 -4.58
N ILE A 152 -13.51 19.24 -5.46
CA ILE A 152 -12.18 19.79 -5.14
C ILE A 152 -12.14 21.31 -5.26
N GLU A 153 -13.07 21.94 -5.97
CA GLU A 153 -13.15 23.41 -6.13
C GLU A 153 -13.28 24.19 -4.81
N ASN A 154 -13.52 23.50 -3.71
CA ASN A 154 -13.68 24.13 -2.40
C ASN A 154 -12.67 23.55 -1.42
N ARG A 155 -11.52 24.22 -1.19
CA ARG A 155 -10.52 23.82 -0.18
C ARG A 155 -11.12 23.59 1.21
N GLN A 156 -12.25 24.22 1.54
CA GLN A 156 -13.02 23.96 2.75
C GLN A 156 -13.65 22.57 2.77
N ASN A 157 -13.99 21.99 1.59
CA ASN A 157 -14.57 20.64 1.52
C ASN A 157 -13.53 19.54 1.66
N ILE A 158 -12.27 19.78 1.28
CA ILE A 158 -11.19 18.78 1.35
C ILE A 158 -10.82 18.51 2.81
N SER A 159 -10.54 19.53 3.59
CA SER A 159 -10.26 19.35 5.02
C SER A 159 -11.46 18.79 5.77
N SER A 160 -12.69 19.01 5.29
CA SER A 160 -13.90 18.38 5.82
C SER A 160 -13.98 16.89 5.48
N THR A 161 -13.54 16.48 4.29
CA THR A 161 -13.53 15.07 3.86
C THR A 161 -12.56 14.24 4.70
N GLU A 162 -11.32 14.71 4.86
CA GLU A 162 -10.33 14.05 5.72
C GLU A 162 -10.81 13.97 7.17
N SER A 163 -11.42 15.04 7.68
CA SER A 163 -11.97 15.07 9.03
C SER A 163 -13.12 14.08 9.20
N LEU A 164 -14.00 13.94 8.21
CA LEU A 164 -15.10 12.96 8.23
C LEU A 164 -14.59 11.53 8.22
N ILE A 165 -13.57 11.22 7.39
CA ILE A 165 -12.94 9.90 7.36
C ILE A 165 -12.29 9.60 8.71
N SER A 166 -11.47 10.55 9.20
CA SER A 166 -10.80 10.40 10.50
C SER A 166 -11.80 10.18 11.63
N GLN A 167 -12.86 10.98 11.69
CA GLN A 167 -13.92 10.82 12.70
C GLN A 167 -14.55 9.43 12.62
N ARG A 168 -14.97 8.97 11.42
CA ARG A 168 -15.59 7.66 11.24
C ARG A 168 -14.66 6.52 11.64
N LEU A 169 -13.39 6.59 11.27
CA LEU A 169 -12.41 5.58 11.66
C LEU A 169 -12.11 5.60 13.16
N CYS A 170 -12.09 6.77 13.79
CA CYS A 170 -11.98 6.90 15.24
C CYS A 170 -13.19 6.29 15.97
N GLU A 171 -14.40 6.51 15.45
CA GLU A 171 -15.63 5.91 15.99
C GLU A 171 -15.60 4.38 15.88
N TRP A 172 -15.15 3.85 14.72
CA TRP A 172 -15.08 2.41 14.51
C TRP A 172 -14.01 1.71 15.37
N GLU A 173 -12.89 2.39 15.65
CA GLU A 173 -11.74 1.82 16.39
C GLU A 173 -11.68 2.25 17.87
N ASN A 174 -12.62 3.02 18.36
CA ASN A 174 -12.58 3.63 19.71
C ASN A 174 -11.32 4.46 19.95
N ALA A 175 -10.84 5.16 18.91
CA ALA A 175 -9.66 6.02 18.95
C ALA A 175 -10.05 7.49 19.22
N SER A 176 -9.08 8.29 19.69
CA SER A 176 -9.28 9.72 19.94
C SER A 176 -8.93 10.58 18.72
N SER A 177 -7.98 10.15 17.91
CA SER A 177 -7.51 10.87 16.73
C SER A 177 -7.04 9.92 15.64
N GLY A 178 -7.26 10.31 14.37
CA GLY A 178 -6.84 9.57 13.19
C GLY A 178 -6.14 10.47 12.19
N PHE A 179 -5.07 9.96 11.57
CA PHE A 179 -4.23 10.68 10.62
C PHE A 179 -4.11 9.87 9.35
N LEU A 180 -4.53 10.46 8.22
CA LEU A 180 -4.50 9.82 6.91
C LEU A 180 -3.15 10.04 6.24
N PHE A 181 -2.60 8.99 5.65
CA PHE A 181 -1.30 8.93 4.99
C PHE A 181 -1.43 8.52 3.52
N PRO A 182 -0.45 8.84 2.66
CA PRO A 182 -0.47 8.46 1.24
C PRO A 182 -0.46 6.95 0.99
N SER A 183 -0.05 6.15 1.98
CA SER A 183 -0.06 4.67 1.92
C SER A 183 0.00 4.04 3.31
N GLY A 184 -0.33 2.74 3.41
CA GLY A 184 -0.10 1.97 4.64
C GLY A 184 1.37 1.98 5.06
N MET A 185 2.31 1.89 4.11
CA MET A 185 3.75 1.94 4.43
C MET A 185 4.19 3.29 5.00
N SER A 186 3.67 4.40 4.51
CA SER A 186 3.97 5.72 5.12
C SER A 186 3.37 5.87 6.51
N ALA A 187 2.23 5.24 6.79
CA ALA A 187 1.65 5.16 8.12
C ALA A 187 2.55 4.37 9.08
N ILE A 188 3.01 3.18 8.67
CA ILE A 188 3.97 2.36 9.44
C ILE A 188 5.27 3.12 9.67
N PHE A 189 5.83 3.71 8.61
CA PHE A 189 7.06 4.52 8.68
C PHE A 189 6.94 5.66 9.71
N ALA A 190 5.81 6.36 9.73
CA ALA A 190 5.55 7.44 10.67
C ALA A 190 5.59 6.94 12.12
N VAL A 191 4.90 5.85 12.44
CA VAL A 191 4.86 5.27 13.79
C VAL A 191 6.24 4.78 14.22
N LEU A 192 6.95 4.06 13.36
CA LEU A 192 8.31 3.58 13.65
C LEU A 192 9.26 4.75 13.97
N ASN A 193 9.24 5.81 13.16
CA ASN A 193 10.12 6.97 13.39
C ASN A 193 9.72 7.78 14.62
N LEU A 194 8.42 7.91 14.88
CA LEU A 194 7.93 8.61 16.06
C LEU A 194 8.39 7.92 17.35
N LEU A 195 8.22 6.61 17.44
CA LEU A 195 8.58 5.85 18.64
C LEU A 195 10.09 5.74 18.82
N ARG A 196 10.84 5.73 17.74
CA ARG A 196 12.29 5.75 17.79
C ARG A 196 12.89 7.02 18.36
N LYS A 197 12.29 8.20 18.14
CA LYS A 197 12.76 9.47 18.72
C LYS A 197 12.85 9.43 20.24
N LYS A 198 12.26 8.44 20.89
CA LYS A 198 12.37 8.20 22.35
C LYS A 198 13.73 7.59 22.77
N GLY A 199 14.67 7.36 21.81
CA GLY A 199 16.04 6.92 22.09
C GLY A 199 16.21 5.44 22.45
N LYS A 200 15.18 4.64 22.22
CA LYS A 200 15.18 3.19 22.49
C LYS A 200 15.32 2.41 21.17
N PRO A 201 16.33 1.54 21.00
CA PRO A 201 16.60 0.87 19.74
C PRO A 201 15.78 -0.42 19.53
N GLN A 202 15.25 -1.02 20.59
CA GLN A 202 14.68 -2.37 20.53
C GLN A 202 13.20 -2.36 20.11
N VAL A 203 12.84 -3.22 19.19
CA VAL A 203 11.45 -3.50 18.81
C VAL A 203 11.17 -5.00 18.97
N ILE A 204 10.06 -5.32 19.62
CA ILE A 204 9.59 -6.70 19.73
C ILE A 204 8.52 -6.93 18.66
N VAL A 205 8.78 -7.86 17.76
CA VAL A 205 7.88 -8.25 16.67
C VAL A 205 7.21 -9.56 17.05
N ILE A 206 5.88 -9.58 17.12
CA ILE A 206 5.12 -10.78 17.46
C ILE A 206 4.41 -11.32 16.23
N GLY A 207 4.71 -12.58 15.87
CA GLY A 207 4.21 -13.21 14.66
C GLY A 207 4.85 -12.69 13.38
N LEU A 208 4.24 -13.00 12.24
CA LEU A 208 4.66 -12.48 10.94
C LEU A 208 4.11 -11.06 10.73
N LEU A 209 4.89 -10.24 10.06
CA LEU A 209 4.46 -8.94 9.54
C LEU A 209 4.45 -8.97 8.01
N TYR A 210 3.75 -8.03 7.42
CA TYR A 210 3.84 -7.73 6.01
C TYR A 210 5.31 -7.57 5.58
N SER A 211 5.70 -8.17 4.44
CA SER A 211 7.10 -8.27 4.00
C SER A 211 7.83 -6.94 3.96
N GLU A 212 7.17 -5.87 3.51
CA GLU A 212 7.79 -4.54 3.43
C GLU A 212 7.92 -3.89 4.82
N SER A 213 7.03 -4.20 5.76
CA SER A 213 7.16 -3.77 7.17
C SER A 213 8.35 -4.44 7.84
N TYR A 214 8.52 -5.74 7.57
CA TYR A 214 9.69 -6.50 8.01
C TYR A 214 10.97 -5.90 7.43
N THR A 215 11.01 -5.65 6.12
CA THR A 215 12.16 -5.05 5.45
C THR A 215 12.48 -3.67 6.04
N LEU A 216 11.46 -2.85 6.31
CA LEU A 216 11.64 -1.53 6.91
C LEU A 216 12.30 -1.60 8.30
N LEU A 217 12.00 -2.64 9.08
CA LEU A 217 12.64 -2.87 10.39
C LEU A 217 14.08 -3.37 10.27
N MET A 218 14.41 -4.14 9.23
CA MET A 218 15.71 -4.79 9.07
C MET A 218 16.71 -3.95 8.25
N ASP A 219 16.25 -2.97 7.47
CA ASP A 219 17.12 -2.15 6.63
C ASP A 219 17.78 -1.02 7.40
N SER A 220 19.09 -1.15 7.58
CA SER A 220 19.92 -0.15 8.28
C SER A 220 20.04 1.20 7.55
N GLY A 221 19.72 1.26 6.27
CA GLY A 221 19.84 2.48 5.45
C GLY A 221 18.67 3.45 5.61
N LEU A 222 17.44 2.93 5.73
CA LEU A 222 16.23 3.75 5.78
C LEU A 222 15.69 3.97 7.18
N SER A 223 15.70 2.95 8.03
CA SER A 223 15.07 3.00 9.34
C SER A 223 16.05 3.08 10.49
N SER A 224 17.35 3.18 10.19
CA SER A 224 18.39 3.35 11.19
C SER A 224 18.34 2.35 12.36
N ASN A 225 18.90 1.14 12.18
CA ASN A 225 19.39 0.25 13.24
C ASN A 225 18.37 -0.11 14.36
N TRP A 226 17.19 -0.63 13.98
CA TRP A 226 16.34 -1.31 14.94
C TRP A 226 16.99 -2.62 15.40
N GLU A 227 16.97 -2.87 16.71
CA GLU A 227 17.29 -4.16 17.29
C GLU A 227 15.98 -4.98 17.35
N ALA A 228 15.59 -5.60 16.22
CA ALA A 228 14.36 -6.37 16.14
C ALA A 228 14.50 -7.75 16.80
N ILE A 229 13.63 -8.05 17.76
CA ILE A 229 13.48 -9.37 18.38
C ILE A 229 12.16 -9.97 17.92
N PHE A 230 12.24 -11.12 17.27
CA PHE A 230 11.09 -11.84 16.75
C PHE A 230 10.62 -12.89 17.73
N LEU A 231 9.32 -12.88 18.03
CA LEU A 231 8.66 -13.79 18.95
C LEU A 231 7.49 -14.50 18.23
N GLY A 232 7.52 -15.82 18.22
CA GLY A 232 6.39 -16.61 17.69
C GLY A 232 5.18 -16.55 18.62
N LEU A 233 3.95 -16.77 18.10
CA LEU A 233 2.74 -16.72 18.90
C LEU A 233 2.75 -17.74 20.06
N GLY A 234 3.39 -18.88 19.88
CA GLY A 234 3.57 -19.89 20.93
C GLY A 234 4.55 -19.51 22.06
N GLU A 235 5.26 -18.39 21.90
CA GLU A 235 6.31 -17.94 22.82
C GLU A 235 5.91 -16.70 23.64
N LEU A 236 4.63 -16.29 23.62
CA LEU A 236 4.15 -15.07 24.30
C LEU A 236 4.44 -15.05 25.81
N ASP A 237 4.60 -16.22 26.45
CA ASP A 237 4.97 -16.30 27.87
C ASP A 237 6.38 -15.75 28.14
N ARG A 238 7.25 -15.70 27.14
CA ARG A 238 8.60 -15.12 27.22
C ARG A 238 8.62 -13.59 27.09
N LEU A 239 7.51 -12.98 26.64
CA LEU A 239 7.45 -11.55 26.39
C LEU A 239 7.89 -10.70 27.61
N PRO A 240 7.46 -10.98 28.86
CA PRO A 240 7.94 -10.23 30.03
C PRO A 240 9.45 -10.33 30.28
N GLU A 241 10.09 -11.43 29.86
CA GLU A 241 11.52 -11.69 30.09
C GLU A 241 12.41 -10.90 29.11
N ILE A 242 11.89 -10.58 27.91
CA ILE A 242 12.64 -9.89 26.85
C ILE A 242 12.39 -8.38 26.82
N LEU A 243 11.32 -7.91 27.45
CA LEU A 243 11.06 -6.47 27.61
C LEU A 243 12.09 -5.81 28.54
N SER A 244 12.55 -4.63 28.17
CA SER A 244 13.54 -3.88 28.90
C SER A 244 13.36 -2.37 28.74
N ASP A 245 14.17 -1.57 29.42
CA ASP A 245 14.24 -0.13 29.26
C ASP A 245 14.68 0.33 27.84
N LYS A 246 15.28 -0.60 27.06
CA LYS A 246 15.64 -0.37 25.66
C LYS A 246 14.49 -0.62 24.69
N THR A 247 13.40 -1.23 25.12
CA THR A 247 12.26 -1.55 24.24
C THR A 247 11.49 -0.28 23.92
N ALA A 248 11.43 0.06 22.64
CA ALA A 248 10.67 1.21 22.12
C ALA A 248 9.20 0.87 21.92
N MET A 249 8.90 -0.33 21.44
CA MET A 249 7.55 -0.79 21.14
C MET A 249 7.46 -2.29 20.99
N ILE A 250 6.23 -2.79 21.07
CA ILE A 250 5.80 -4.10 20.59
C ILE A 250 4.97 -3.85 19.33
N ILE A 251 5.18 -4.65 18.27
CA ILE A 251 4.41 -4.56 17.04
C ILE A 251 3.93 -5.94 16.60
N THR A 252 2.67 -6.00 16.11
CA THR A 252 2.07 -7.20 15.53
C THR A 252 1.00 -6.83 14.50
N GLU A 253 0.43 -7.84 13.83
CA GLU A 253 -0.79 -7.70 13.03
C GLU A 253 -1.97 -8.34 13.76
N THR A 254 -3.20 -7.89 13.54
CA THR A 254 -4.41 -8.55 14.09
C THR A 254 -4.61 -9.95 13.54
N ILE A 255 -4.34 -10.13 12.26
CA ILE A 255 -4.34 -11.38 11.52
C ILE A 255 -3.09 -11.35 10.65
N THR A 256 -2.18 -12.29 10.81
CA THR A 256 -0.91 -12.29 10.08
C THR A 256 -1.09 -12.72 8.62
N ASN A 257 -0.39 -12.05 7.72
CA ASN A 257 -0.32 -12.41 6.31
C ASN A 257 0.97 -13.21 6.05
N PRO A 258 0.92 -14.39 5.43
CA PRO A 258 -0.23 -15.05 4.79
C PRO A 258 -0.87 -16.17 5.63
N LEU A 259 -0.36 -16.50 6.81
CA LEU A 259 -0.74 -17.72 7.52
C LEU A 259 -2.03 -17.57 8.35
N GLY A 260 -2.61 -16.38 8.43
CA GLY A 260 -3.87 -16.15 9.15
C GLY A 260 -3.79 -16.42 10.66
N GLU A 261 -2.58 -16.37 11.24
CA GLU A 261 -2.39 -16.50 12.68
C GLU A 261 -2.95 -15.25 13.38
N VAL A 262 -3.53 -15.45 14.57
CA VAL A 262 -4.15 -14.38 15.36
C VAL A 262 -3.46 -14.27 16.72
N PRO A 263 -2.63 -13.23 16.93
CA PRO A 263 -2.03 -12.95 18.23
C PRO A 263 -3.08 -12.64 19.30
N ASP A 264 -2.85 -13.06 20.53
CA ASP A 264 -3.70 -12.71 21.68
C ASP A 264 -3.44 -11.26 22.10
N LEU A 265 -4.20 -10.32 21.53
CA LEU A 265 -4.03 -8.89 21.76
C LEU A 265 -4.26 -8.52 23.23
N GLU A 266 -5.23 -9.17 23.91
CA GLU A 266 -5.50 -8.91 25.32
C GLU A 266 -4.29 -9.25 26.19
N LYS A 267 -3.69 -10.42 25.97
CA LYS A 267 -2.48 -10.83 26.69
C LYS A 267 -1.31 -9.91 26.43
N ILE A 268 -1.06 -9.56 25.15
CA ILE A 268 0.03 -8.67 24.75
C ILE A 268 -0.18 -7.27 25.32
N GLY A 269 -1.38 -6.71 25.19
CA GLY A 269 -1.70 -5.37 25.69
C GLY A 269 -1.56 -5.23 27.19
N ASN A 270 -2.02 -6.25 27.96
CA ASN A 270 -1.82 -6.29 29.42
C ASN A 270 -0.34 -6.28 29.80
N ILE A 271 0.49 -7.05 29.09
CA ILE A 271 1.93 -7.07 29.31
C ILE A 271 2.55 -5.72 28.91
N ALA A 272 2.27 -5.22 27.72
CA ALA A 272 2.78 -3.94 27.22
C ALA A 272 2.49 -2.81 28.21
N ASN A 273 1.23 -2.71 28.66
CA ASN A 273 0.79 -1.71 29.64
C ASN A 273 1.53 -1.82 30.98
N SER A 274 1.72 -3.05 31.48
CA SER A 274 2.42 -3.26 32.76
C SER A 274 3.89 -2.84 32.73
N PHE A 275 4.53 -2.86 31.55
CA PHE A 275 5.91 -2.43 31.33
C PHE A 275 6.01 -0.98 30.81
N GLY A 276 4.87 -0.31 30.51
CA GLY A 276 4.85 1.03 29.93
C GLY A 276 5.51 1.08 28.54
N VAL A 277 5.38 0.02 27.76
CA VAL A 277 5.92 -0.10 26.40
C VAL A 277 4.80 0.12 25.40
N PRO A 278 4.93 1.03 24.43
CA PRO A 278 3.93 1.26 23.38
C PRO A 278 3.58 -0.02 22.61
N PHE A 279 2.29 -0.25 22.41
CA PHE A 279 1.79 -1.38 21.62
C PHE A 279 1.19 -0.91 20.30
N VAL A 280 1.74 -1.40 19.18
CA VAL A 280 1.40 -1.05 17.81
C VAL A 280 0.77 -2.26 17.13
N VAL A 281 -0.35 -2.06 16.48
CA VAL A 281 -1.04 -3.13 15.73
C VAL A 281 -1.40 -2.67 14.32
N ASP A 282 -0.93 -3.42 13.32
CA ASP A 282 -1.47 -3.30 11.96
C ASP A 282 -2.73 -4.14 11.86
N SER A 283 -3.88 -3.47 11.75
CA SER A 283 -5.19 -4.10 11.68
C SER A 283 -5.77 -4.16 10.27
N THR A 284 -4.91 -4.09 9.26
CA THR A 284 -5.31 -4.06 7.85
C THR A 284 -6.16 -5.27 7.46
N LEU A 285 -5.82 -6.49 7.92
CA LEU A 285 -6.52 -7.72 7.52
C LEU A 285 -7.84 -7.92 8.27
N ALA A 286 -7.90 -7.60 9.55
CA ALA A 286 -9.14 -7.66 10.31
C ALA A 286 -10.07 -6.52 9.94
N SER A 287 -9.53 -5.33 9.71
CA SER A 287 -10.27 -4.07 9.59
C SER A 287 -11.09 -3.71 10.85
N PRO A 288 -11.64 -2.51 10.97
CA PRO A 288 -12.49 -2.15 12.10
C PRO A 288 -13.75 -3.01 12.24
N ALA A 289 -14.20 -3.66 11.17
CA ALA A 289 -15.39 -4.51 11.20
C ALA A 289 -15.19 -5.81 11.98
N ASN A 290 -13.96 -6.34 11.97
CA ASN A 290 -13.68 -7.64 12.58
C ASN A 290 -12.92 -7.55 13.91
N CYS A 291 -12.21 -6.45 14.17
CA CYS A 291 -11.46 -6.23 15.41
C CYS A 291 -11.29 -4.75 15.70
N GLN A 292 -11.44 -4.36 16.96
CA GLN A 292 -11.10 -3.03 17.49
C GLN A 292 -9.89 -3.18 18.43
N PRO A 293 -8.64 -3.11 17.94
CA PRO A 293 -7.45 -3.31 18.76
C PRO A 293 -7.32 -2.35 19.94
N MET A 294 -7.88 -1.13 19.83
CA MET A 294 -7.90 -0.16 20.93
C MET A 294 -8.54 -0.68 22.20
N ASP A 295 -9.45 -1.64 22.12
CA ASP A 295 -10.12 -2.27 23.27
C ASP A 295 -9.19 -3.21 24.04
N TYR A 296 -8.07 -3.60 23.43
CA TYR A 296 -7.07 -4.49 23.99
C TYR A 296 -5.81 -3.76 24.49
N GLY A 297 -5.89 -2.44 24.71
CA GLY A 297 -4.76 -1.67 25.24
C GLY A 297 -3.70 -1.33 24.19
N VAL A 298 -4.08 -1.29 22.90
CA VAL A 298 -3.22 -0.84 21.82
C VAL A 298 -3.13 0.68 21.83
N ASP A 299 -1.93 1.22 21.61
CA ASP A 299 -1.67 2.67 21.57
C ASP A 299 -1.78 3.23 20.15
N TYR A 300 -1.34 2.44 19.15
CA TYR A 300 -1.34 2.80 17.73
C TYR A 300 -1.97 1.70 16.91
N VAL A 301 -3.06 2.01 16.21
CA VAL A 301 -3.67 1.13 15.21
C VAL A 301 -3.36 1.67 13.83
N ILE A 302 -2.90 0.80 12.95
CA ILE A 302 -2.57 1.13 11.56
C ILE A 302 -3.50 0.35 10.63
N HIS A 303 -3.96 0.99 9.56
CA HIS A 303 -4.59 0.31 8.43
C HIS A 303 -4.02 0.81 7.11
N SER A 304 -3.78 -0.09 6.18
CA SER A 304 -3.71 0.25 4.76
C SER A 304 -5.14 0.44 4.25
N THR A 305 -5.51 1.69 4.00
CA THR A 305 -6.85 2.00 3.46
C THR A 305 -7.04 1.51 2.03
N THR A 306 -5.93 1.20 1.33
CA THR A 306 -5.89 0.55 0.01
C THR A 306 -6.63 -0.79 -0.02
N LYS A 307 -6.70 -1.50 1.12
CA LYS A 307 -7.20 -2.88 1.20
C LYS A 307 -8.71 -2.90 1.45
N TYR A 308 -9.16 -3.52 2.51
CA TYR A 308 -10.59 -3.72 2.80
C TYR A 308 -11.38 -2.41 2.97
N LEU A 309 -10.76 -1.35 3.48
CA LEU A 309 -11.46 -0.07 3.66
C LEU A 309 -11.91 0.54 2.34
N SER A 310 -11.09 0.49 1.28
CA SER A 310 -11.51 0.89 -0.06
C SER A 310 -12.22 -0.24 -0.81
N GLY A 311 -11.73 -1.47 -0.71
CA GLY A 311 -12.33 -2.65 -1.32
C GLY A 311 -12.19 -2.76 -2.83
N SER A 312 -11.48 -1.84 -3.48
CA SER A 312 -11.41 -1.76 -4.96
C SER A 312 -10.00 -1.91 -5.51
N ASN A 313 -8.97 -1.76 -4.67
CA ASN A 313 -7.55 -1.71 -5.07
C ASN A 313 -7.18 -0.59 -6.07
N ASP A 314 -8.05 0.38 -6.27
CA ASP A 314 -7.82 1.56 -7.11
C ASP A 314 -7.59 2.84 -6.28
N HIS A 315 -7.54 2.70 -4.97
CA HIS A 315 -7.23 3.74 -3.99
C HIS A 315 -5.88 3.47 -3.34
N GLY A 316 -5.13 4.52 -3.06
CA GLY A 316 -3.88 4.47 -2.29
C GLY A 316 -3.98 5.26 -1.00
N GLY A 317 -3.73 4.61 0.15
CA GLY A 317 -3.76 5.32 1.42
C GLY A 317 -3.43 4.45 2.63
N GLY A 318 -3.25 5.12 3.76
CA GLY A 318 -3.08 4.52 5.07
C GLY A 318 -3.66 5.42 6.17
N VAL A 319 -3.84 4.89 7.35
CA VAL A 319 -4.26 5.65 8.53
C VAL A 319 -3.51 5.17 9.76
N VAL A 320 -3.19 6.10 10.64
CA VAL A 320 -2.76 5.83 12.02
C VAL A 320 -3.80 6.40 12.96
N LEU A 321 -4.29 5.56 13.86
CA LEU A 321 -5.25 5.90 14.89
C LEU A 321 -4.58 5.80 16.26
N VAL A 322 -4.86 6.78 17.15
CA VAL A 322 -4.25 6.85 18.49
C VAL A 322 -5.25 7.28 19.54
N LYS A 323 -4.98 6.94 20.81
CA LYS A 323 -5.76 7.40 21.97
C LYS A 323 -5.15 8.63 22.65
N SER A 324 -3.84 8.76 22.64
CA SER A 324 -3.12 9.82 23.35
C SER A 324 -3.10 11.13 22.56
N ASN A 325 -3.43 12.23 23.21
CA ASN A 325 -3.31 13.58 22.64
C ASN A 325 -1.85 13.97 22.34
N GLU A 326 -0.90 13.45 23.13
CA GLU A 326 0.53 13.68 22.91
C GLU A 326 0.98 13.02 21.60
N ASP A 327 0.58 11.75 21.39
CA ASP A 327 0.89 11.02 20.17
C ASP A 327 0.17 11.61 18.94
N ALA A 328 -1.06 12.10 19.13
CA ALA A 328 -1.79 12.81 18.08
C ALA A 328 -1.03 14.05 17.60
N LEU A 329 -0.57 14.90 18.53
CA LEU A 329 0.20 16.10 18.20
C LEU A 329 1.54 15.74 17.52
N ALA A 330 2.19 14.69 18.00
CA ALA A 330 3.45 14.23 17.44
C ALA A 330 3.28 13.68 16.00
N LEU A 331 2.21 12.93 15.72
CA LEU A 331 1.87 12.45 14.36
C LEU A 331 1.52 13.61 13.43
N GLN A 332 0.74 14.58 13.90
CA GLN A 332 0.40 15.77 13.11
C GLN A 332 1.65 16.55 12.69
N ASN A 333 2.57 16.77 13.63
CA ASN A 333 3.84 17.42 13.32
C ASN A 333 4.67 16.60 12.36
N PHE A 334 4.72 15.28 12.54
CA PHE A 334 5.45 14.38 11.64
C PHE A 334 4.90 14.45 10.21
N GLN A 335 3.58 14.39 10.04
CA GLN A 335 2.95 14.52 8.71
C GLN A 335 3.32 15.85 8.05
N LYS A 336 3.27 16.94 8.81
CA LYS A 336 3.60 18.28 8.31
C LYS A 336 5.06 18.39 7.89
N ASP A 337 5.97 17.89 8.74
CA ASP A 337 7.42 18.00 8.54
C ASP A 337 7.90 17.16 7.34
N TRP A 338 7.23 16.04 7.07
CA TRP A 338 7.58 15.10 5.99
C TRP A 338 6.68 15.22 4.76
N GLY A 339 5.64 16.05 4.79
CA GLY A 339 4.67 16.18 3.70
C GLY A 339 3.86 14.90 3.43
N LEU A 340 3.63 14.07 4.45
CA LEU A 340 2.97 12.77 4.33
C LEU A 340 1.46 12.88 4.53
N THR A 341 0.80 13.79 3.83
CA THR A 341 -0.66 13.91 3.79
C THR A 341 -1.24 13.12 2.62
N ILE A 342 -2.41 12.54 2.82
CA ILE A 342 -3.14 11.87 1.74
C ILE A 342 -3.54 12.89 0.66
N SER A 343 -3.60 12.46 -0.60
CA SER A 343 -4.11 13.32 -1.67
C SER A 343 -5.61 13.60 -1.48
N PRO A 344 -6.07 14.83 -1.74
CA PRO A 344 -7.48 15.18 -1.67
C PRO A 344 -8.40 14.26 -2.47
N LEU A 345 -7.96 13.86 -3.66
CA LEU A 345 -8.72 12.94 -4.52
C LEU A 345 -8.86 11.56 -3.87
N GLU A 346 -7.78 11.05 -3.27
CA GLU A 346 -7.82 9.77 -2.55
C GLU A 346 -8.73 9.83 -1.34
N SER A 347 -8.80 10.97 -0.65
CA SER A 347 -9.74 11.15 0.48
C SER A 347 -11.19 11.06 0.01
N VAL A 348 -11.54 11.70 -1.09
CA VAL A 348 -12.91 11.63 -1.65
C VAL A 348 -13.25 10.20 -2.03
N VAL A 349 -12.36 9.51 -2.75
CA VAL A 349 -12.54 8.12 -3.15
C VAL A 349 -12.72 7.21 -1.92
N LEU A 350 -11.88 7.38 -0.91
CA LEU A 350 -11.98 6.57 0.32
C LEU A 350 -13.33 6.80 1.01
N LEU A 351 -13.78 8.05 1.14
CA LEU A 351 -15.06 8.36 1.78
C LEU A 351 -16.24 7.71 1.04
N GLU A 352 -16.22 7.71 -0.29
CA GLU A 352 -17.21 7.00 -1.11
C GLU A 352 -17.14 5.48 -0.86
N CYS A 353 -15.95 4.89 -0.90
CA CYS A 353 -15.75 3.46 -0.66
C CYS A 353 -16.17 3.01 0.76
N MET A 354 -16.13 3.91 1.75
CA MET A 354 -16.54 3.60 3.11
C MET A 354 -18.07 3.51 3.29
N GLN A 355 -18.89 3.82 2.27
CA GLN A 355 -20.34 3.81 2.39
C GLN A 355 -20.90 2.39 2.54
N ASP A 356 -20.34 1.41 1.85
CA ASP A 356 -20.77 0.01 1.86
C ASP A 356 -19.75 -0.93 2.54
N PHE A 357 -18.83 -0.35 3.33
CA PHE A 357 -17.72 -1.07 3.94
C PHE A 357 -18.17 -2.27 4.77
N GLU A 358 -19.18 -2.11 5.65
CA GLU A 358 -19.65 -3.19 6.51
C GLU A 358 -20.25 -4.34 5.71
N GLU A 359 -21.07 -4.04 4.69
CA GLU A 359 -21.66 -5.05 3.80
C GLU A 359 -20.56 -5.81 3.02
N ARG A 360 -19.54 -5.10 2.54
CA ARG A 360 -18.40 -5.73 1.87
C ARG A 360 -17.62 -6.65 2.81
N MET A 361 -17.36 -6.20 4.04
CA MET A 361 -16.65 -7.00 5.03
C MET A 361 -17.41 -8.28 5.41
N GLU A 362 -18.73 -8.22 5.54
CA GLU A 362 -19.56 -9.41 5.76
C GLU A 362 -19.39 -10.42 4.61
N ARG A 363 -19.35 -9.95 3.36
CA ARG A 363 -19.10 -10.81 2.20
C ARG A 363 -17.69 -11.37 2.18
N PHE A 364 -16.66 -10.57 2.46
CA PHE A 364 -15.29 -11.06 2.58
C PHE A 364 -15.18 -12.18 3.64
N ASN A 365 -15.80 -11.99 4.80
CA ASN A 365 -15.84 -13.00 5.86
C ASN A 365 -16.54 -14.28 5.42
N THR A 366 -17.69 -14.15 4.78
CA THR A 366 -18.50 -15.28 4.29
C THR A 366 -17.75 -16.05 3.22
N ASN A 367 -17.23 -15.34 2.21
CA ASN A 367 -16.53 -15.94 1.06
C ASN A 367 -15.21 -16.59 1.50
N GLY A 368 -14.41 -15.91 2.35
CA GLY A 368 -13.18 -16.47 2.88
C GLY A 368 -13.43 -17.76 3.67
N THR A 369 -14.43 -17.77 4.54
CA THR A 369 -14.80 -18.96 5.33
C THR A 369 -15.29 -20.11 4.42
N ALA A 370 -16.10 -19.80 3.41
CA ALA A 370 -16.60 -20.82 2.47
C ALA A 370 -15.46 -21.42 1.63
N ILE A 371 -14.52 -20.60 1.13
CA ILE A 371 -13.35 -21.07 0.40
C ILE A 371 -12.46 -21.91 1.32
N ALA A 372 -12.20 -21.47 2.55
CA ALA A 372 -11.38 -22.21 3.50
C ALA A 372 -11.99 -23.60 3.79
N LYS A 373 -13.29 -23.66 4.00
CA LYS A 373 -14.02 -24.93 4.19
C LYS A 373 -13.90 -25.82 2.96
N PHE A 374 -14.18 -25.32 1.78
CA PHE A 374 -14.06 -26.07 0.53
C PHE A 374 -12.66 -26.67 0.36
N LEU A 375 -11.63 -25.86 0.55
CA LEU A 375 -10.23 -26.33 0.46
C LEU A 375 -9.89 -27.37 1.50
N SER A 376 -10.38 -27.24 2.75
CA SER A 376 -10.10 -28.18 3.81
C SER A 376 -10.71 -29.58 3.62
N GLU A 377 -11.75 -29.68 2.78
CA GLU A 377 -12.43 -30.92 2.45
C GLU A 377 -11.89 -31.54 1.13
N HIS A 378 -11.04 -30.82 0.38
CA HIS A 378 -10.57 -31.26 -0.93
C HIS A 378 -9.36 -32.19 -0.85
N SER A 379 -9.42 -33.33 -1.58
CA SER A 379 -8.41 -34.39 -1.53
C SER A 379 -7.00 -33.99 -1.99
N ALA A 380 -6.85 -32.97 -2.82
CA ALA A 380 -5.55 -32.45 -3.29
C ALA A 380 -4.86 -31.49 -2.30
N VAL A 381 -5.57 -30.99 -1.29
CA VAL A 381 -5.06 -30.02 -0.33
C VAL A 381 -4.43 -30.72 0.86
N ALA A 382 -3.25 -30.30 1.28
CA ALA A 382 -2.56 -30.80 2.45
C ALA A 382 -2.95 -30.03 3.72
N HIS A 383 -2.79 -28.70 3.68
CA HIS A 383 -3.09 -27.81 4.80
C HIS A 383 -3.81 -26.55 4.34
N VAL A 384 -4.72 -26.05 5.18
CA VAL A 384 -5.40 -24.77 4.97
C VAL A 384 -5.14 -23.87 6.17
N TYR A 385 -4.67 -22.67 5.90
CA TYR A 385 -4.36 -21.65 6.90
C TYR A 385 -5.47 -20.58 6.88
N HIS A 386 -6.46 -20.74 7.75
CA HIS A 386 -7.54 -19.80 7.97
C HIS A 386 -8.14 -20.03 9.35
N ALA A 387 -8.16 -19.01 10.19
CA ALA A 387 -8.51 -19.16 11.61
C ALA A 387 -10.00 -19.46 11.88
N SER A 388 -10.85 -19.53 10.85
CA SER A 388 -12.22 -20.07 10.99
C SER A 388 -12.27 -21.59 11.13
N LEU A 389 -11.19 -22.28 10.76
CA LEU A 389 -11.14 -23.76 10.81
C LEU A 389 -10.69 -24.23 12.19
N PRO A 390 -11.38 -25.22 12.80
CA PRO A 390 -10.97 -25.79 14.11
C PRO A 390 -9.56 -26.37 14.13
N SER A 391 -9.02 -26.76 12.99
CA SER A 391 -7.65 -27.27 12.83
C SER A 391 -6.57 -26.18 12.90
N HIS A 392 -6.94 -24.90 12.78
CA HIS A 392 -5.99 -23.80 12.83
C HIS A 392 -5.56 -23.49 14.26
N SER A 393 -4.25 -23.27 14.48
CA SER A 393 -3.66 -23.01 15.80
C SER A 393 -4.30 -21.83 16.55
N SER A 394 -4.71 -20.79 15.81
CA SER A 394 -5.33 -19.59 16.36
C SER A 394 -6.86 -19.63 16.43
N PHE A 395 -7.52 -20.77 16.14
CA PHE A 395 -8.97 -20.85 16.11
C PHE A 395 -9.65 -20.31 17.38
N SER A 396 -9.14 -20.72 18.54
CA SER A 396 -9.70 -20.31 19.84
C SER A 396 -9.52 -18.82 20.10
N THR A 397 -8.34 -18.27 19.79
CA THR A 397 -8.04 -16.83 19.92
C THR A 397 -8.90 -16.02 18.95
N ALA A 398 -8.98 -16.46 17.70
CA ALA A 398 -9.79 -15.81 16.69
C ALA A 398 -11.27 -15.75 17.08
N LYS A 399 -11.82 -16.85 17.54
CA LYS A 399 -13.23 -16.92 18.00
C LYS A 399 -13.52 -16.00 19.20
N LYS A 400 -12.53 -15.74 20.05
CA LYS A 400 -12.67 -14.85 21.22
C LYS A 400 -12.58 -13.38 20.82
N GLN A 401 -11.67 -13.06 19.88
CA GLN A 401 -11.17 -11.72 19.62
C GLN A 401 -11.78 -11.07 18.37
N LEU A 402 -12.20 -11.87 17.37
CA LEU A 402 -12.61 -11.40 16.07
C LEU A 402 -14.09 -11.68 15.80
N SER A 403 -14.77 -10.72 15.15
CA SER A 403 -16.14 -10.90 14.64
C SER A 403 -16.19 -11.65 13.32
N GLY A 404 -15.08 -11.65 12.56
CA GLY A 404 -14.86 -12.36 11.30
C GLY A 404 -13.38 -12.51 11.01
N ILE A 405 -13.02 -13.39 10.07
CA ILE A 405 -11.62 -13.72 9.77
C ILE A 405 -11.11 -13.01 8.52
N GLY A 406 -12.00 -12.36 7.77
CA GLY A 406 -11.65 -11.73 6.50
C GLY A 406 -11.55 -12.71 5.33
N GLY A 407 -11.00 -12.23 4.21
CA GLY A 407 -10.96 -12.97 2.94
C GLY A 407 -9.64 -13.67 2.63
N VAL A 408 -8.61 -13.57 3.46
CA VAL A 408 -7.30 -14.20 3.17
C VAL A 408 -7.30 -15.66 3.58
N VAL A 409 -7.14 -16.54 2.61
CA VAL A 409 -7.06 -17.99 2.79
C VAL A 409 -5.78 -18.49 2.15
N SER A 410 -4.93 -19.14 2.91
CA SER A 410 -3.73 -19.78 2.36
C SER A 410 -3.79 -21.29 2.48
N PHE A 411 -3.13 -22.00 1.57
CA PHE A 411 -3.11 -23.45 1.59
C PHE A 411 -1.88 -24.02 0.90
N THR A 412 -1.59 -25.28 1.18
CA THR A 412 -0.58 -26.08 0.46
C THR A 412 -1.22 -27.27 -0.22
N LEU A 413 -0.65 -27.68 -1.33
CA LEU A 413 -1.04 -28.89 -2.06
C LEU A 413 -0.42 -30.12 -1.41
N LYS A 414 -0.99 -31.31 -1.63
CA LYS A 414 -0.33 -32.59 -1.28
C LYS A 414 0.85 -32.89 -2.18
N ASP A 415 0.78 -32.46 -3.45
CA ASP A 415 1.95 -32.40 -4.31
C ASP A 415 2.72 -31.11 -4.03
N GLU A 416 3.65 -31.18 -3.10
CA GLU A 416 4.48 -30.06 -2.67
C GLU A 416 5.59 -29.71 -3.67
N SER A 417 5.62 -30.34 -4.85
CA SER A 417 6.59 -30.05 -5.90
C SER A 417 6.30 -28.74 -6.63
N GLU A 418 7.32 -28.17 -7.26
CA GLU A 418 7.14 -27.01 -8.15
C GLU A 418 6.21 -27.37 -9.33
N GLU A 419 6.27 -28.61 -9.85
CA GLU A 419 5.37 -29.09 -10.89
C GLU A 419 3.91 -29.10 -10.42
N GLY A 420 3.67 -29.51 -9.17
CA GLY A 420 2.34 -29.44 -8.54
C GLY A 420 1.80 -28.00 -8.50
N LEU A 421 2.64 -27.05 -8.07
CA LEU A 421 2.29 -25.64 -8.07
C LEU A 421 2.01 -25.11 -9.49
N GLN A 422 2.85 -25.44 -10.47
CA GLN A 422 2.67 -25.03 -11.87
C GLN A 422 1.38 -25.63 -12.45
N ASN A 423 1.09 -26.90 -12.21
CA ASN A 423 -0.14 -27.55 -12.67
C ASN A 423 -1.39 -26.90 -12.09
N PHE A 424 -1.31 -26.40 -10.85
CA PHE A 424 -2.39 -25.67 -10.21
C PHE A 424 -2.53 -24.26 -10.80
N HIS A 425 -1.44 -23.46 -10.80
CA HIS A 425 -1.48 -22.02 -10.96
C HIS A 425 -1.33 -21.54 -12.41
N ASP A 426 -0.55 -22.22 -13.26
CA ASP A 426 -0.15 -21.64 -14.56
C ASP A 426 -1.24 -21.69 -15.63
N LYS A 427 -2.32 -22.43 -15.40
CA LYS A 427 -3.49 -22.41 -16.28
C LYS A 427 -4.46 -21.31 -15.92
N ASP A 428 -5.25 -20.91 -16.91
CA ASP A 428 -6.22 -19.83 -16.75
C ASP A 428 -7.33 -20.20 -15.76
N PHE A 429 -7.71 -19.22 -14.98
CA PHE A 429 -8.93 -19.19 -14.20
C PHE A 429 -9.95 -18.31 -14.95
N SER A 430 -11.23 -18.63 -14.84
CA SER A 430 -12.30 -17.88 -15.52
C SER A 430 -12.85 -16.74 -14.64
N ALA A 431 -12.86 -16.95 -13.33
CA ALA A 431 -13.46 -16.06 -12.35
C ALA A 431 -12.44 -15.51 -11.33
N ILE A 432 -11.28 -16.14 -11.19
CA ILE A 432 -10.22 -15.74 -10.25
C ILE A 432 -9.13 -15.00 -11.00
N LEU A 433 -8.71 -13.85 -10.49
CA LEU A 433 -7.61 -13.07 -11.04
C LEU A 433 -6.28 -13.43 -10.36
N LYS A 434 -5.20 -13.48 -11.13
CA LYS A 434 -3.84 -13.69 -10.60
C LYS A 434 -3.23 -12.34 -10.19
N ALA A 435 -3.12 -12.10 -8.89
CA ALA A 435 -2.51 -10.87 -8.37
C ALA A 435 -2.01 -11.04 -6.93
N PRO A 436 -0.92 -10.36 -6.53
CA PRO A 436 -0.34 -10.45 -5.20
C PRO A 436 -1.01 -9.57 -4.14
N THR A 437 -2.01 -8.76 -4.50
CA THR A 437 -2.72 -7.87 -3.57
C THR A 437 -3.87 -8.59 -2.84
N LEU A 438 -4.64 -7.87 -2.04
CA LEU A 438 -5.79 -8.36 -1.28
C LEU A 438 -6.79 -7.22 -1.01
N GLY A 439 -7.98 -7.56 -0.53
CA GLY A 439 -9.04 -6.60 -0.21
C GLY A 439 -9.74 -6.02 -1.45
N SER A 440 -9.65 -6.71 -2.59
CA SER A 440 -10.39 -6.38 -3.81
C SER A 440 -11.81 -6.94 -3.75
N ASN A 441 -12.72 -6.29 -4.47
CA ASN A 441 -14.07 -6.82 -4.70
C ASN A 441 -14.09 -8.12 -5.55
N GLN A 442 -12.99 -8.45 -6.21
CA GLN A 442 -12.78 -9.68 -6.98
C GLN A 442 -11.81 -10.62 -6.27
N THR A 443 -12.07 -11.92 -6.35
CA THR A 443 -11.20 -12.95 -5.79
C THR A 443 -9.86 -13.01 -6.53
N LEU A 444 -8.77 -12.97 -5.77
CA LEU A 444 -7.40 -12.98 -6.27
C LEU A 444 -6.65 -14.22 -5.77
N ILE A 445 -5.66 -14.67 -6.56
CA ILE A 445 -4.81 -15.81 -6.21
C ILE A 445 -3.36 -15.55 -6.57
N CYS A 446 -2.44 -16.04 -5.76
CA CYS A 446 -1.01 -15.98 -6.07
C CYS A 446 -0.20 -17.08 -5.37
N PRO A 447 0.92 -17.53 -5.96
CA PRO A 447 1.95 -18.33 -5.30
C PRO A 447 2.76 -17.40 -4.38
N TYR A 448 2.29 -17.18 -3.15
CA TYR A 448 2.70 -16.06 -2.31
C TYR A 448 4.22 -15.95 -2.09
N PRO A 449 4.95 -17.00 -1.64
CA PRO A 449 6.39 -16.86 -1.41
C PRO A 449 7.20 -16.64 -2.68
N MET A 450 6.71 -17.14 -3.83
CA MET A 450 7.36 -16.94 -5.12
C MET A 450 7.33 -15.47 -5.59
N LEU A 451 6.43 -14.66 -5.05
CA LEU A 451 6.29 -13.24 -5.39
C LEU A 451 6.85 -12.31 -4.31
N THR A 452 6.68 -12.66 -3.03
CA THR A 452 7.02 -11.76 -1.91
C THR A 452 8.33 -12.15 -1.22
N HIS A 453 8.75 -13.41 -1.35
CA HIS A 453 9.96 -13.99 -0.75
C HIS A 453 10.86 -14.65 -1.82
N TYR A 454 10.84 -14.13 -3.04
CA TYR A 454 11.54 -14.72 -4.18
C TYR A 454 13.04 -14.91 -3.94
N PHE A 455 13.68 -13.94 -3.26
CA PHE A 455 15.12 -13.99 -2.98
C PHE A 455 15.45 -14.70 -1.66
N ASP A 456 14.45 -15.10 -0.87
CA ASP A 456 14.68 -15.78 0.39
C ASP A 456 15.03 -17.25 0.16
N THR A 457 16.04 -17.73 0.88
CA THR A 457 16.44 -19.14 0.85
C THR A 457 15.41 -20.00 1.63
N ASP A 458 15.41 -21.31 1.36
CA ASP A 458 14.56 -22.25 2.09
C ASP A 458 14.81 -22.18 3.61
N GLN A 459 16.06 -21.98 4.03
CA GLN A 459 16.40 -21.82 5.44
C GLN A 459 15.73 -20.60 6.10
N VAL A 460 15.58 -19.49 5.34
CA VAL A 460 14.87 -18.30 5.82
C VAL A 460 13.39 -18.60 5.94
N LEU A 461 12.80 -19.24 4.93
CA LEU A 461 11.39 -19.62 4.94
C LEU A 461 11.06 -20.62 6.04
N GLU A 462 11.90 -21.61 6.27
CA GLU A 462 11.75 -22.57 7.38
C GLU A 462 11.79 -21.87 8.75
N LYS A 463 12.69 -20.90 8.93
CA LYS A 463 12.79 -20.12 10.16
C LYS A 463 11.52 -19.35 10.49
N ILE A 464 10.85 -18.80 9.47
CA ILE A 464 9.58 -18.09 9.61
C ILE A 464 8.37 -19.01 9.42
N LYS A 465 8.58 -20.31 9.26
CA LYS A 465 7.55 -21.36 9.06
C LYS A 465 6.64 -21.10 7.85
N LEU A 466 7.16 -20.52 6.79
CA LEU A 466 6.44 -20.21 5.56
C LEU A 466 6.71 -21.27 4.49
N PRO A 467 5.74 -22.12 4.11
CA PRO A 467 5.93 -23.12 3.06
C PRO A 467 6.29 -22.49 1.73
N ARG A 468 7.34 -22.98 1.05
CA ARG A 468 7.84 -22.44 -0.23
C ARG A 468 6.75 -22.34 -1.31
N HIS A 469 5.90 -23.34 -1.43
CA HIS A 469 4.85 -23.43 -2.43
C HIS A 469 3.45 -23.11 -1.85
N LEU A 470 3.40 -22.20 -0.86
CA LEU A 470 2.15 -21.71 -0.31
C LEU A 470 1.38 -20.92 -1.36
N ILE A 471 0.11 -21.27 -1.53
CA ILE A 471 -0.82 -20.53 -2.38
C ILE A 471 -1.70 -19.68 -1.48
N ARG A 472 -1.83 -18.38 -1.81
CA ARG A 472 -2.72 -17.48 -1.10
C ARG A 472 -3.88 -17.05 -2.01
N ILE A 473 -5.09 -17.21 -1.52
CA ILE A 473 -6.30 -16.63 -2.06
C ILE A 473 -6.67 -15.42 -1.23
N ALA A 474 -7.05 -14.33 -1.89
CA ALA A 474 -7.74 -13.21 -1.27
C ALA A 474 -9.16 -13.21 -1.83
N ALA A 475 -10.11 -13.75 -1.07
CA ALA A 475 -11.52 -13.80 -1.46
C ALA A 475 -12.02 -12.38 -1.71
N GLY A 476 -12.76 -12.20 -2.78
CA GLY A 476 -13.48 -10.97 -3.08
C GLY A 476 -14.85 -10.92 -2.38
N CYS A 477 -15.64 -9.92 -2.72
CA CYS A 477 -17.00 -9.77 -2.21
C CYS A 477 -18.06 -10.16 -3.25
N GLU A 478 -17.78 -11.15 -4.09
CA GLU A 478 -18.72 -11.71 -5.06
C GLU A 478 -20.01 -12.18 -4.37
N LYS A 479 -21.16 -11.91 -5.00
CA LYS A 479 -22.48 -12.36 -4.51
C LYS A 479 -22.70 -13.85 -4.76
N ASP A 480 -22.11 -14.37 -5.85
CA ASP A 480 -22.13 -15.79 -6.21
C ASP A 480 -20.70 -16.34 -6.18
N LEU A 481 -20.44 -17.24 -5.25
CA LEU A 481 -19.15 -17.88 -5.09
C LEU A 481 -18.97 -19.13 -5.99
N ALA A 482 -20.04 -19.63 -6.61
CA ALA A 482 -19.98 -20.86 -7.39
C ALA A 482 -18.93 -20.84 -8.51
N PRO A 483 -18.76 -19.77 -9.32
CA PRO A 483 -17.72 -19.71 -10.33
C PRO A 483 -16.31 -19.83 -9.75
N ILE A 484 -16.05 -19.22 -8.58
CA ILE A 484 -14.77 -19.29 -7.86
C ILE A 484 -14.47 -20.72 -7.43
N LEU A 485 -15.46 -21.42 -6.83
CA LEU A 485 -15.29 -22.80 -6.40
C LEU A 485 -15.10 -23.77 -7.56
N VAL A 486 -15.73 -23.52 -8.72
CA VAL A 486 -15.54 -24.30 -9.96
C VAL A 486 -14.11 -24.13 -10.46
N ASP A 487 -13.58 -22.90 -10.52
CA ASP A 487 -12.20 -22.63 -10.91
C ASP A 487 -11.20 -23.33 -9.98
N LEU A 488 -11.39 -23.21 -8.66
CA LEU A 488 -10.54 -23.87 -7.67
C LEU A 488 -10.58 -25.38 -7.80
N ASN A 489 -11.78 -25.98 -7.93
CA ASN A 489 -11.92 -27.43 -8.11
C ASN A 489 -11.19 -27.90 -9.37
N GLY A 490 -11.39 -27.20 -10.49
CA GLY A 490 -10.73 -27.52 -11.75
C GLY A 490 -9.20 -27.44 -11.67
N ALA A 491 -8.68 -26.43 -10.94
CA ALA A 491 -7.25 -26.28 -10.70
C ALA A 491 -6.69 -27.40 -9.82
N LEU A 492 -7.38 -27.72 -8.71
CA LEU A 492 -6.99 -28.76 -7.77
C LEU A 492 -7.00 -30.16 -8.41
N LEU A 493 -7.97 -30.47 -9.24
CA LEU A 493 -8.03 -31.76 -9.94
C LEU A 493 -6.84 -32.00 -10.88
N ARG A 494 -6.21 -30.95 -11.38
CA ARG A 494 -4.99 -31.06 -12.21
C ARG A 494 -3.76 -31.49 -11.44
N THR A 495 -3.77 -31.38 -10.11
CA THR A 495 -2.66 -31.77 -9.23
C THR A 495 -2.80 -33.20 -8.67
N ILE A 496 -3.92 -33.85 -8.91
CA ILE A 496 -4.13 -35.26 -8.52
C ILE A 496 -3.61 -36.13 -9.66
N ARG A 497 -2.56 -36.88 -9.42
CA ARG A 497 -2.01 -37.88 -10.34
C ARG A 497 -2.67 -39.23 -10.13
#